data_a0d4cfb4ece007a7004909c498ebac0d
#
_entry.id   a0d4cfb4ece007a7004909c498ebac0d
#
_cell.length_a   1.000
_cell.length_b   1.000
_cell.length_c   1.000
_cell.angle_alpha   90.00
_cell.angle_beta   90.00
_cell.angle_gamma   90.00
#
_symmetry.space_group_name_H-M   'P 1'
#
loop_
_entity.id
_entity.type
_entity.pdbx_description
1 polymer ?
#
loop_
_entity_poly.entity_id
_entity_poly.type
_entity_poly.pdbx_seq_one_letter_code
_entity_poly.pdbx_strand_id
1 'polypeptide(L)'
;MNSKNSRLINSLRKLLLGNNIQIEMEQTKAVFRNKPFILLKGIIQLLIFILTTSLVRAQYSLGSTGQLMIPTAEMQETGTFIGGANYLPEQVTPSVFSFPTMNYFVDMTLFSFIEFTYRMTLLKMTTATGRTGYHNQDRSNTIRIRPLKESRYFPAVVIGGDDLLTEGKTPYWGAYYGVLTKTIGFRSGHQLAITAGWYFHQGDKPVYNKGPFGGVRYTPSFCRELKFMAEYDTHGWNIGAAMRFWKHLSVNVFTREFTCVSAGLRYEC
;
A
#
# COMPACT_ATOMS: atom_id res chain seq x y z
N MET A 1 5.13 85.63 -1.13
CA MET A 1 4.45 84.48 -0.63
C MET A 1 5.15 83.26 -1.25
N ASN A 2 5.87 82.34 -0.76
CA ASN A 2 6.35 82.03 0.54
C ASN A 2 7.50 81.02 0.39
N SER A 3 8.72 81.46 0.41
CA SER A 3 9.91 80.59 0.40
C SER A 3 9.99 79.65 1.65
N LYS A 4 9.35 80.09 2.76
CA LYS A 4 9.30 79.31 4.00
C LYS A 4 8.41 78.09 3.94
N ASN A 5 7.28 78.17 3.27
CA ASN A 5 6.36 77.05 3.17
C ASN A 5 6.89 75.90 2.27
N SER A 6 7.66 76.19 1.21
CA SER A 6 8.25 75.16 0.35
C SER A 6 9.36 74.37 1.07
N ARG A 7 10.12 75.05 1.98
CA ARG A 7 11.14 74.36 2.80
C ARG A 7 10.52 73.44 3.85
N LEU A 8 9.41 73.82 4.45
CA LEU A 8 8.69 72.99 5.44
C LEU A 8 8.07 71.77 4.80
N ILE A 9 7.44 71.95 3.64
CA ILE A 9 6.84 70.84 2.88
C ILE A 9 7.91 69.85 2.43
N ASN A 10 9.07 70.30 1.97
CA ASN A 10 10.17 69.43 1.56
C ASN A 10 10.83 68.72 2.78
N SER A 11 10.91 69.35 3.94
CA SER A 11 11.39 68.72 5.18
C SER A 11 10.41 67.61 5.66
N LEU A 12 9.11 67.93 5.69
CA LEU A 12 8.07 66.95 6.05
C LEU A 12 8.03 65.76 5.06
N ARG A 13 8.20 65.97 3.76
CA ARG A 13 8.25 64.96 2.74
C ARG A 13 9.47 64.04 2.90
N LYS A 14 10.63 64.59 3.27
CA LYS A 14 11.84 63.81 3.59
C LYS A 14 11.68 62.96 4.85
N LEU A 15 11.01 63.51 5.88
CA LEU A 15 10.74 62.80 7.13
C LEU A 15 9.74 61.63 6.93
N LEU A 16 8.67 61.89 6.17
CA LEU A 16 7.66 60.85 5.85
C LEU A 16 8.21 59.75 4.92
N LEU A 17 9.01 60.11 3.92
CA LEU A 17 9.65 59.12 3.04
C LEU A 17 10.73 58.32 3.76
N GLY A 18 11.51 58.98 4.67
CA GLY A 18 12.53 58.29 5.49
C GLY A 18 11.91 57.26 6.45
N ASN A 19 10.80 57.65 7.11
CA ASN A 19 10.11 56.73 8.02
C ASN A 19 9.46 55.56 7.32
N ASN A 20 8.87 55.76 6.13
CA ASN A 20 8.27 54.65 5.34
C ASN A 20 9.34 53.67 4.87
N ILE A 21 10.50 54.12 4.42
CA ILE A 21 11.60 53.24 4.01
C ILE A 21 12.18 52.46 5.20
N GLN A 22 12.28 53.10 6.40
CA GLN A 22 12.71 52.39 7.60
C GLN A 22 11.70 51.31 8.03
N ILE A 23 10.40 51.60 7.96
CA ILE A 23 9.34 50.64 8.30
C ILE A 23 9.37 49.43 7.32
N GLU A 24 9.51 49.69 6.01
CA GLU A 24 9.62 48.61 5.03
C GLU A 24 10.91 47.78 5.23
N MET A 25 12.04 48.42 5.55
CA MET A 25 13.28 47.69 5.84
C MET A 25 13.19 46.85 7.12
N GLU A 26 12.53 47.33 8.16
CA GLU A 26 12.29 46.59 9.40
C GLU A 26 11.35 45.40 9.17
N GLN A 27 10.25 45.61 8.42
CA GLN A 27 9.34 44.52 8.03
C GLN A 27 10.05 43.48 7.17
N THR A 28 10.87 43.89 6.23
CA THR A 28 11.65 42.99 5.38
C THR A 28 12.67 42.18 6.19
N LYS A 29 13.38 42.82 7.12
CA LYS A 29 14.31 42.16 8.06
C LYS A 29 13.58 41.16 8.98
N ALA A 30 12.38 41.49 9.48
CA ALA A 30 11.58 40.60 10.29
C ALA A 30 11.12 39.34 9.52
N VAL A 31 10.73 39.48 8.24
CA VAL A 31 10.36 38.37 7.35
C VAL A 31 11.58 37.50 7.07
N PHE A 32 12.75 38.06 6.82
CA PHE A 32 13.98 37.27 6.57
C PHE A 32 14.50 36.59 7.84
N ARG A 33 14.34 37.19 9.02
CA ARG A 33 14.75 36.63 10.31
C ARG A 33 13.89 35.42 10.69
N ASN A 34 12.64 35.34 10.27
CA ASN A 34 11.71 34.26 10.60
C ASN A 34 11.72 33.12 9.58
N LYS A 35 12.29 33.33 8.37
CA LYS A 35 12.38 32.27 7.34
C LYS A 35 13.01 30.94 7.84
N PRO A 36 14.17 30.93 8.52
CA PRO A 36 14.75 29.68 9.01
C PRO A 36 13.88 29.01 10.08
N PHE A 37 13.14 29.81 10.88
CA PHE A 37 12.24 29.25 11.89
C PHE A 37 10.98 28.64 11.29
N ILE A 38 10.45 29.22 10.23
CA ILE A 38 9.32 28.65 9.46
C ILE A 38 9.75 27.37 8.74
N LEU A 39 10.96 27.37 8.15
CA LEU A 39 11.53 26.18 7.50
C LEU A 39 11.78 25.06 8.51
N LEU A 40 12.36 25.38 9.67
CA LEU A 40 12.59 24.42 10.75
C LEU A 40 11.26 23.86 11.30
N LYS A 41 10.25 24.70 11.48
CA LYS A 41 8.91 24.28 11.91
C LYS A 41 8.25 23.35 10.87
N GLY A 42 8.40 23.65 9.57
CA GLY A 42 7.96 22.81 8.48
C GLY A 42 8.67 21.46 8.46
N ILE A 43 9.99 21.44 8.67
CA ILE A 43 10.79 20.21 8.77
C ILE A 43 10.39 19.38 10.00
N ILE A 44 10.17 20.02 11.15
CA ILE A 44 9.71 19.32 12.37
C ILE A 44 8.29 18.77 12.17
N GLN A 45 7.38 19.53 11.57
CA GLN A 45 6.04 19.01 11.22
C GLN A 45 6.10 17.85 10.23
N LEU A 46 6.98 17.92 9.23
CA LEU A 46 7.22 16.84 8.28
C LEU A 46 7.81 15.60 8.99
N LEU A 47 8.77 15.79 9.90
CA LEU A 47 9.32 14.73 10.74
C LEU A 47 8.28 14.10 11.68
N ILE A 48 7.45 14.91 12.34
CA ILE A 48 6.34 14.43 13.18
C ILE A 48 5.31 13.67 12.32
N PHE A 49 5.03 14.15 11.11
CA PHE A 49 4.14 13.48 10.15
C PHE A 49 4.70 12.13 9.69
N ILE A 50 6.03 12.02 9.54
CA ILE A 50 6.73 10.76 9.20
C ILE A 50 6.73 9.79 10.40
N LEU A 51 6.78 10.30 11.64
CA LEU A 51 6.87 9.51 12.88
C LEU A 51 5.52 8.97 13.40
N THR A 52 4.38 9.34 12.82
CA THR A 52 3.09 8.74 13.18
C THR A 52 2.98 7.37 12.50
N THR A 53 3.44 6.35 13.20
CA THR A 53 3.45 4.94 12.77
C THR A 53 2.03 4.38 12.74
N SER A 54 1.39 4.38 11.59
CA SER A 54 0.31 3.44 11.30
C SER A 54 0.92 2.04 11.17
N LEU A 55 0.29 1.03 11.76
CA LEU A 55 0.71 -0.36 11.60
C LEU A 55 0.59 -0.74 10.12
N VAL A 56 1.73 -0.82 9.43
CA VAL A 56 1.78 -1.23 8.03
C VAL A 56 1.35 -2.69 7.95
N ARG A 57 0.29 -2.98 7.21
CA ARG A 57 -0.07 -4.33 6.83
C ARG A 57 0.38 -4.58 5.40
N ALA A 58 0.97 -5.73 5.15
CA ALA A 58 1.32 -6.12 3.80
C ALA A 58 0.04 -6.46 3.03
N GLN A 59 0.09 -6.33 1.72
CA GLN A 59 -1.01 -6.68 0.84
C GLN A 59 -0.50 -7.65 -0.20
N TYR A 60 -1.26 -8.72 -0.43
CA TYR A 60 -0.85 -9.71 -1.39
C TYR A 60 -1.24 -9.33 -2.82
N SER A 61 -0.64 -9.99 -3.80
CA SER A 61 -0.71 -9.59 -5.20
C SER A 61 -2.11 -9.68 -5.83
N LEU A 62 -3.06 -10.32 -5.16
CA LEU A 62 -4.46 -10.31 -5.60
C LEU A 62 -5.27 -9.14 -5.02
N GLY A 63 -4.65 -8.25 -4.24
CA GLY A 63 -5.22 -6.98 -3.83
C GLY A 63 -5.75 -6.92 -2.40
N SER A 64 -6.06 -8.05 -1.76
CA SER A 64 -6.51 -8.09 -0.37
C SER A 64 -5.33 -8.07 0.63
N THR A 65 -5.60 -7.99 1.93
CA THR A 65 -4.56 -8.03 2.96
C THR A 65 -3.86 -9.39 2.98
N GLY A 66 -2.53 -9.39 2.87
CA GLY A 66 -1.73 -10.62 2.82
C GLY A 66 -0.24 -10.37 2.85
N GLN A 67 0.57 -11.33 2.38
CA GLN A 67 2.02 -11.18 2.19
C GLN A 67 2.36 -10.86 0.74
N LEU A 68 2.99 -11.77 0.00
CA LEU A 68 3.35 -11.59 -1.41
C LEU A 68 2.30 -12.22 -2.32
N MET A 69 2.13 -13.55 -2.21
CA MET A 69 1.17 -14.36 -2.98
C MET A 69 0.20 -15.16 -2.10
N ILE A 70 0.21 -14.96 -0.77
CA ILE A 70 -0.72 -15.63 0.15
C ILE A 70 -1.50 -14.62 1.01
N PRO A 71 -2.79 -14.90 1.33
CA PRO A 71 -3.54 -14.12 2.30
C PRO A 71 -3.01 -14.33 3.72
N THR A 72 -3.21 -13.34 4.58
CA THR A 72 -2.95 -13.45 6.03
C THR A 72 -4.25 -13.27 6.83
N ALA A 73 -4.24 -13.63 8.12
CA ALA A 73 -5.40 -13.38 8.98
C ALA A 73 -5.44 -11.94 9.56
N GLU A 74 -4.58 -11.07 9.07
CA GLU A 74 -4.66 -9.65 9.40
C GLU A 74 -5.77 -8.96 8.60
N MET A 75 -6.28 -7.86 9.10
CA MET A 75 -7.21 -6.96 8.41
C MET A 75 -6.82 -5.51 8.66
N GLN A 76 -7.11 -4.65 7.70
CA GLN A 76 -6.93 -3.22 7.85
C GLN A 76 -7.91 -2.64 8.89
N GLU A 77 -7.74 -1.38 9.23
CA GLU A 77 -8.68 -0.68 10.11
C GLU A 77 -10.01 -0.43 9.39
N THR A 78 -11.08 -0.30 10.17
CA THR A 78 -12.41 0.00 9.63
C THR A 78 -12.39 1.30 8.85
N GLY A 79 -12.94 1.29 7.64
CA GLY A 79 -12.99 2.45 6.76
C GLY A 79 -11.74 2.64 5.90
N THR A 80 -10.73 1.77 5.99
CA THR A 80 -9.56 1.84 5.11
C THR A 80 -9.96 1.49 3.67
N PHE A 81 -9.52 2.32 2.75
CA PHE A 81 -9.64 2.14 1.32
C PHE A 81 -8.26 2.09 0.68
N ILE A 82 -8.00 1.08 -0.15
CA ILE A 82 -6.71 0.88 -0.81
C ILE A 82 -6.94 0.70 -2.30
N GLY A 83 -6.20 1.45 -3.10
CA GLY A 83 -6.10 1.23 -4.54
C GLY A 83 -4.68 0.86 -4.92
N GLY A 84 -4.52 -0.04 -5.89
CA GLY A 84 -3.18 -0.44 -6.30
C GLY A 84 -3.10 -1.19 -7.61
N ALA A 85 -1.87 -1.51 -7.99
CA ALA A 85 -1.55 -2.30 -9.17
C ALA A 85 -0.35 -3.21 -8.89
N ASN A 86 -0.37 -4.41 -9.49
CA ASN A 86 0.74 -5.35 -9.42
C ASN A 86 1.11 -5.82 -10.81
N TYR A 87 2.41 -5.92 -11.06
CA TYR A 87 2.98 -6.61 -12.22
C TYR A 87 3.19 -8.07 -11.84
N LEU A 88 2.63 -8.99 -12.61
CA LEU A 88 2.68 -10.43 -12.42
C LEU A 88 3.38 -11.07 -13.61
N PRO A 89 4.63 -11.54 -13.45
CA PRO A 89 5.30 -12.36 -14.45
C PRO A 89 4.56 -13.68 -14.65
N GLU A 90 4.77 -14.31 -15.79
CA GLU A 90 4.14 -15.58 -16.17
C GLU A 90 4.28 -16.68 -15.10
N GLN A 91 5.44 -16.75 -14.44
CA GLN A 91 5.76 -17.74 -13.41
C GLN A 91 4.87 -17.65 -12.15
N VAL A 92 4.25 -16.50 -11.88
CA VAL A 92 3.36 -16.31 -10.72
C VAL A 92 1.88 -16.19 -11.09
N THR A 93 1.54 -16.53 -12.33
CA THR A 93 0.17 -16.53 -12.83
C THR A 93 -0.32 -17.96 -13.09
N PRO A 94 -1.64 -18.22 -13.17
CA PRO A 94 -2.17 -19.49 -13.63
C PRO A 94 -1.60 -19.88 -14.98
N SER A 95 -1.36 -21.18 -15.21
CA SER A 95 -0.73 -21.69 -16.44
C SER A 95 -1.47 -21.33 -17.73
N VAL A 96 -2.74 -20.98 -17.66
CA VAL A 96 -3.51 -20.48 -18.79
C VAL A 96 -3.03 -19.09 -19.26
N PHE A 97 -2.34 -18.34 -18.39
CA PHE A 97 -1.66 -17.09 -18.73
C PHE A 97 -0.24 -17.43 -19.17
N SER A 98 -0.05 -17.71 -20.46
CA SER A 98 1.29 -17.88 -21.06
C SER A 98 1.95 -16.52 -21.38
N PHE A 99 1.77 -15.53 -20.52
CA PHE A 99 2.26 -14.15 -20.69
C PHE A 99 2.28 -13.41 -19.33
N PRO A 100 3.19 -12.45 -19.17
CA PRO A 100 3.15 -11.57 -18.01
C PRO A 100 1.91 -10.67 -18.06
N THR A 101 1.36 -10.34 -16.90
CA THR A 101 0.15 -9.51 -16.81
C THR A 101 0.26 -8.46 -15.70
N MET A 102 -0.74 -7.61 -15.63
CA MET A 102 -0.95 -6.65 -14.53
C MET A 102 -2.36 -6.80 -13.98
N ASN A 103 -2.50 -6.63 -12.69
CA ASN A 103 -3.79 -6.42 -12.09
C ASN A 103 -3.87 -5.03 -11.44
N TYR A 104 -5.09 -4.52 -11.42
CA TYR A 104 -5.49 -3.32 -10.69
C TYR A 104 -6.57 -3.73 -9.70
N PHE A 105 -6.53 -3.16 -8.51
CA PHE A 105 -7.49 -3.52 -7.48
C PHE A 105 -7.89 -2.33 -6.64
N VAL A 106 -9.05 -2.49 -6.05
CA VAL A 106 -9.59 -1.65 -4.99
C VAL A 106 -9.96 -2.57 -3.84
N ASP A 107 -9.46 -2.27 -2.67
CA ASP A 107 -9.73 -3.01 -1.44
C ASP A 107 -10.35 -2.10 -0.40
N MET A 108 -11.34 -2.60 0.32
CA MET A 108 -12.11 -1.83 1.29
C MET A 108 -12.40 -2.68 2.53
N THR A 109 -11.95 -2.19 3.68
CA THR A 109 -12.29 -2.78 4.97
C THR A 109 -13.52 -2.09 5.55
N LEU A 110 -14.70 -2.67 5.33
CA LEU A 110 -15.98 -2.10 5.75
C LEU A 110 -16.11 -2.08 7.28
N PHE A 111 -15.76 -3.17 7.92
CA PHE A 111 -15.69 -3.33 9.36
C PHE A 111 -14.39 -4.04 9.73
N SER A 112 -13.95 -3.93 10.98
CA SER A 112 -12.69 -4.57 11.41
C SER A 112 -12.66 -6.11 11.22
N PHE A 113 -13.73 -6.71 10.74
CA PHE A 113 -13.88 -8.15 10.50
C PHE A 113 -14.36 -8.53 9.08
N ILE A 114 -14.62 -7.55 8.20
CA ILE A 114 -15.01 -7.79 6.79
C ILE A 114 -14.17 -6.91 5.86
N GLU A 115 -13.52 -7.53 4.89
CA GLU A 115 -12.74 -6.90 3.83
C GLU A 115 -13.29 -7.37 2.47
N PHE A 116 -13.45 -6.44 1.56
CA PHE A 116 -13.90 -6.66 0.19
C PHE A 116 -12.89 -6.10 -0.79
N THR A 117 -12.46 -6.92 -1.75
CA THR A 117 -11.55 -6.51 -2.82
C THR A 117 -12.21 -6.70 -4.17
N TYR A 118 -12.13 -5.70 -5.03
CA TYR A 118 -12.44 -5.80 -6.44
C TYR A 118 -11.15 -5.72 -7.25
N ARG A 119 -10.93 -6.67 -8.16
CA ARG A 119 -9.73 -6.79 -8.97
C ARG A 119 -10.06 -6.90 -10.45
N MET A 120 -9.27 -6.23 -11.27
CA MET A 120 -9.23 -6.38 -12.74
C MET A 120 -7.85 -6.87 -13.15
N THR A 121 -7.77 -7.97 -13.88
CA THR A 121 -6.52 -8.53 -14.43
C THR A 121 -6.54 -8.44 -15.94
N LEU A 122 -5.48 -7.90 -16.54
CA LEU A 122 -5.38 -7.75 -17.98
C LEU A 122 -5.20 -9.13 -18.65
N LEU A 123 -6.00 -9.39 -19.68
CA LEU A 123 -5.93 -10.61 -20.48
C LEU A 123 -5.39 -10.30 -21.87
N LYS A 124 -4.35 -11.04 -22.26
CA LYS A 124 -3.81 -10.99 -23.61
C LYS A 124 -4.64 -11.87 -24.53
N MET A 125 -5.20 -11.29 -25.56
CA MET A 125 -6.04 -11.98 -26.55
C MET A 125 -5.66 -11.60 -27.96
N THR A 126 -5.92 -12.51 -28.91
CA THR A 126 -5.83 -12.20 -30.34
C THR A 126 -7.22 -11.81 -30.82
N THR A 127 -7.34 -10.61 -31.38
CA THR A 127 -8.59 -10.10 -31.97
C THR A 127 -8.94 -10.85 -33.25
N ALA A 128 -10.20 -10.75 -33.70
CA ALA A 128 -10.64 -11.28 -34.98
C ALA A 128 -9.83 -10.77 -36.19
N THR A 129 -9.17 -9.61 -36.03
CA THR A 129 -8.27 -9.03 -37.05
C THR A 129 -6.83 -9.52 -36.94
N GLY A 130 -6.54 -10.53 -36.10
CA GLY A 130 -5.21 -11.13 -35.92
C GLY A 130 -4.23 -10.32 -35.05
N ARG A 131 -4.66 -9.21 -34.43
CA ARG A 131 -3.81 -8.42 -33.52
C ARG A 131 -3.82 -9.04 -32.14
N THR A 132 -2.63 -9.37 -31.61
CA THR A 132 -2.46 -9.89 -30.26
C THR A 132 -2.09 -8.72 -29.30
N GLY A 133 -2.80 -8.62 -28.18
CA GLY A 133 -2.57 -7.58 -27.18
C GLY A 133 -3.48 -7.72 -25.96
N TYR A 134 -3.35 -6.82 -25.00
CA TYR A 134 -4.20 -6.77 -23.79
C TYR A 134 -5.54 -6.10 -24.13
N HIS A 135 -6.45 -6.87 -24.69
CA HIS A 135 -7.75 -6.36 -25.20
C HIS A 135 -8.93 -6.76 -24.31
N ASN A 136 -8.70 -7.53 -23.26
CA ASN A 136 -9.74 -7.97 -22.32
C ASN A 136 -9.27 -7.90 -20.87
N GLN A 137 -10.20 -8.02 -19.94
CA GLN A 137 -9.95 -7.98 -18.50
C GLN A 137 -10.76 -9.07 -17.82
N ASP A 138 -10.11 -9.80 -16.91
CA ASP A 138 -10.79 -10.61 -15.92
C ASP A 138 -11.19 -9.72 -14.75
N ARG A 139 -12.46 -9.80 -14.34
CA ARG A 139 -13.02 -9.05 -13.21
C ARG A 139 -13.44 -10.01 -12.13
N SER A 140 -12.91 -9.81 -10.94
CA SER A 140 -13.14 -10.73 -9.85
C SER A 140 -13.27 -10.02 -8.50
N ASN A 141 -13.87 -10.71 -7.55
CA ASN A 141 -14.09 -10.20 -6.20
C ASN A 141 -13.53 -11.17 -5.17
N THR A 142 -12.93 -10.63 -4.14
CA THR A 142 -12.51 -11.36 -2.94
C THR A 142 -13.31 -10.85 -1.75
N ILE A 143 -13.83 -11.77 -0.95
CA ILE A 143 -14.49 -11.45 0.32
C ILE A 143 -13.76 -12.19 1.43
N ARG A 144 -13.45 -11.47 2.51
CA ARG A 144 -12.75 -11.99 3.67
C ARG A 144 -13.49 -11.63 4.96
N ILE A 145 -13.61 -12.62 5.84
CA ILE A 145 -14.25 -12.44 7.15
C ILE A 145 -13.27 -12.91 8.21
N ARG A 146 -13.06 -12.10 9.25
CA ARG A 146 -12.21 -12.41 10.40
C ARG A 146 -13.06 -12.72 11.65
N PRO A 147 -13.42 -13.99 11.87
CA PRO A 147 -14.19 -14.39 13.04
C PRO A 147 -13.40 -14.25 14.36
N LEU A 148 -12.06 -14.35 14.33
CA LEU A 148 -11.24 -14.24 15.51
C LEU A 148 -10.06 -13.26 15.28
N LYS A 149 -10.02 -12.19 16.08
CA LYS A 149 -8.89 -11.26 16.11
C LYS A 149 -7.74 -11.86 16.94
N GLU A 150 -6.52 -11.56 16.54
CA GLU A 150 -5.33 -11.96 17.30
C GLU A 150 -5.40 -11.48 18.76
N SER A 151 -5.08 -12.38 19.67
CA SER A 151 -4.95 -12.09 21.09
C SER A 151 -3.57 -12.55 21.60
N ARG A 152 -3.29 -12.37 22.89
CA ARG A 152 -2.03 -12.84 23.48
C ARG A 152 -1.79 -14.34 23.25
N TYR A 153 -2.83 -15.15 23.37
CA TYR A 153 -2.72 -16.63 23.35
C TYR A 153 -3.16 -17.24 22.02
N PHE A 154 -4.09 -16.60 21.30
CA PHE A 154 -4.68 -17.14 20.07
C PHE A 154 -4.24 -16.37 18.85
N PRO A 155 -4.00 -17.05 17.71
CA PRO A 155 -3.79 -16.39 16.42
C PRO A 155 -5.07 -15.70 15.94
N ALA A 156 -4.93 -14.76 15.03
CA ALA A 156 -6.06 -14.31 14.23
C ALA A 156 -6.51 -15.43 13.29
N VAL A 157 -7.81 -15.47 12.98
CA VAL A 157 -8.40 -16.42 12.02
C VAL A 157 -9.15 -15.62 10.97
N VAL A 158 -8.93 -15.92 9.68
CA VAL A 158 -9.70 -15.39 8.56
C VAL A 158 -10.18 -16.55 7.70
N ILE A 159 -11.41 -16.44 7.23
CA ILE A 159 -12.01 -17.25 6.18
C ILE A 159 -12.27 -16.33 5.01
N GLY A 160 -11.92 -16.74 3.80
CA GLY A 160 -12.10 -15.93 2.62
C GLY A 160 -12.32 -16.75 1.36
N GLY A 161 -12.60 -16.04 0.30
CA GLY A 161 -12.69 -16.63 -1.03
C GLY A 161 -12.26 -15.62 -2.08
N ASP A 162 -11.41 -16.08 -2.97
CA ASP A 162 -10.94 -15.34 -4.13
C ASP A 162 -11.78 -15.72 -5.36
N ASP A 163 -11.96 -14.76 -6.27
CA ASP A 163 -12.75 -14.92 -7.51
C ASP A 163 -14.17 -15.45 -7.29
N LEU A 164 -14.85 -15.00 -6.23
CA LEU A 164 -16.19 -15.47 -5.86
C LEU A 164 -17.26 -15.11 -6.89
N LEU A 165 -17.16 -13.91 -7.48
CA LEU A 165 -18.09 -13.40 -8.47
C LEU A 165 -17.28 -12.97 -9.70
N THR A 166 -16.94 -13.94 -10.55
CA THR A 166 -16.20 -13.68 -11.79
C THR A 166 -17.15 -13.45 -12.95
N GLU A 167 -16.91 -12.39 -13.69
CA GLU A 167 -17.54 -12.21 -15.00
C GLU A 167 -16.91 -13.18 -16.00
N GLY A 168 -17.74 -13.99 -16.71
CA GLY A 168 -17.24 -14.95 -17.72
C GLY A 168 -17.02 -16.38 -17.23
N LYS A 169 -17.38 -16.72 -16.02
CA LYS A 169 -17.42 -18.10 -15.47
C LYS A 169 -16.07 -18.84 -15.34
N THR A 170 -14.93 -18.15 -15.41
CA THR A 170 -13.62 -18.77 -15.22
C THR A 170 -12.91 -18.13 -14.03
N PRO A 171 -12.97 -18.74 -12.84
CA PRO A 171 -12.25 -18.23 -11.66
C PRO A 171 -10.76 -18.62 -11.77
N TYR A 172 -9.95 -17.76 -12.33
CA TYR A 172 -8.51 -18.06 -12.57
C TYR A 172 -7.73 -18.31 -11.27
N TRP A 173 -7.99 -17.53 -10.23
CA TRP A 173 -7.40 -17.70 -8.89
C TRP A 173 -8.43 -18.21 -7.86
N GLY A 174 -9.58 -18.68 -8.34
CA GLY A 174 -10.70 -19.04 -7.48
C GLY A 174 -10.37 -20.09 -6.44
N ALA A 175 -10.48 -19.74 -5.17
CA ALA A 175 -10.35 -20.66 -4.06
C ALA A 175 -11.06 -20.10 -2.81
N TYR A 176 -11.66 -20.99 -2.03
CA TYR A 176 -11.96 -20.69 -0.64
C TYR A 176 -10.73 -20.97 0.21
N TYR A 177 -10.55 -20.25 1.30
CA TYR A 177 -9.42 -20.49 2.19
C TYR A 177 -9.74 -20.21 3.65
N GLY A 178 -9.01 -20.91 4.50
CA GLY A 178 -8.88 -20.58 5.92
C GLY A 178 -7.43 -20.26 6.24
N VAL A 179 -7.17 -19.21 6.98
CA VAL A 179 -5.82 -18.77 7.32
C VAL A 179 -5.71 -18.32 8.77
N LEU A 180 -4.59 -18.66 9.37
CA LEU A 180 -4.19 -18.27 10.72
C LEU A 180 -2.94 -17.39 10.64
N THR A 181 -2.88 -16.35 11.46
CA THR A 181 -1.66 -15.52 11.58
C THR A 181 -1.41 -15.19 13.04
N LYS A 182 -0.16 -15.36 13.48
CA LYS A 182 0.30 -15.01 14.81
C LYS A 182 1.52 -14.12 14.74
N THR A 183 1.46 -12.98 15.43
CA THR A 183 2.58 -12.03 15.50
C THR A 183 3.28 -12.17 16.85
N ILE A 184 4.59 -12.37 16.82
CA ILE A 184 5.47 -12.48 17.97
C ILE A 184 6.33 -11.23 18.03
N GLY A 185 6.19 -10.46 19.10
CA GLY A 185 7.05 -9.30 19.38
C GLY A 185 8.23 -9.69 20.26
N PHE A 186 9.42 -9.30 19.88
CA PHE A 186 10.63 -9.49 20.67
C PHE A 186 10.93 -8.27 21.55
N ARG A 187 11.62 -8.47 22.67
CA ARG A 187 12.03 -7.38 23.57
C ARG A 187 12.89 -6.31 22.88
N SER A 188 13.64 -6.71 21.85
CA SER A 188 14.44 -5.84 20.99
C SER A 188 13.61 -4.96 20.03
N GLY A 189 12.25 -5.07 20.07
CA GLY A 189 11.34 -4.32 19.22
C GLY A 189 11.11 -4.91 17.81
N HIS A 190 11.82 -5.98 17.44
CA HIS A 190 11.57 -6.73 16.21
C HIS A 190 10.22 -7.48 16.30
N GLN A 191 9.60 -7.75 15.15
CA GLN A 191 8.39 -8.54 15.09
C GLN A 191 8.52 -9.65 14.05
N LEU A 192 7.99 -10.83 14.36
CA LEU A 192 7.88 -11.97 13.45
C LEU A 192 6.41 -12.40 13.38
N ALA A 193 5.79 -12.32 12.21
CA ALA A 193 4.47 -12.86 11.97
C ALA A 193 4.60 -14.20 11.24
N ILE A 194 3.91 -15.22 11.73
CA ILE A 194 3.85 -16.55 11.15
C ILE A 194 2.43 -16.76 10.64
N THR A 195 2.30 -17.16 9.39
CA THR A 195 1.02 -17.42 8.72
C THR A 195 0.99 -18.87 8.24
N ALA A 196 -0.15 -19.52 8.41
CA ALA A 196 -0.44 -20.84 7.86
C ALA A 196 -1.90 -20.92 7.44
N GLY A 197 -2.18 -21.57 6.32
CA GLY A 197 -3.53 -21.69 5.80
C GLY A 197 -3.67 -22.83 4.80
N TRP A 198 -4.89 -22.98 4.30
CA TRP A 198 -5.26 -24.00 3.33
C TRP A 198 -6.23 -23.41 2.32
N TYR A 199 -5.95 -23.66 1.02
CA TYR A 199 -6.87 -23.37 -0.07
C TYR A 199 -7.74 -24.59 -0.38
N PHE A 200 -9.05 -24.36 -0.36
CA PHE A 200 -10.06 -25.33 -0.74
C PHE A 200 -10.51 -25.07 -2.17
N HIS A 201 -10.77 -26.13 -2.87
CA HIS A 201 -11.21 -26.06 -4.26
C HIS A 201 -12.57 -25.35 -4.43
N GLN A 202 -12.71 -24.53 -5.45
CA GLN A 202 -13.93 -23.86 -5.84
C GLN A 202 -14.49 -24.48 -7.14
N GLY A 203 -15.51 -25.36 -7.03
CA GLY A 203 -16.19 -25.98 -8.17
C GLY A 203 -15.37 -27.09 -8.86
N ASP A 204 -15.81 -27.49 -10.08
CA ASP A 204 -15.25 -28.63 -10.81
C ASP A 204 -14.11 -28.26 -11.77
N LYS A 205 -13.77 -26.98 -11.89
CA LYS A 205 -12.72 -26.52 -12.80
C LYS A 205 -11.34 -26.58 -12.15
N PRO A 206 -10.27 -26.84 -12.91
CA PRO A 206 -8.92 -26.72 -12.39
C PRO A 206 -8.70 -25.26 -11.94
N VAL A 207 -8.37 -25.10 -10.67
CA VAL A 207 -8.04 -23.81 -10.05
C VAL A 207 -6.56 -23.72 -9.79
N TYR A 208 -6.06 -22.50 -9.80
CA TYR A 208 -4.67 -22.23 -9.52
C TYR A 208 -4.32 -22.56 -8.05
N ASN A 209 -5.07 -22.01 -7.10
CA ASN A 209 -4.78 -22.17 -5.69
C ASN A 209 -5.45 -23.42 -5.08
N LYS A 210 -4.66 -24.38 -4.59
CA LYS A 210 -5.15 -25.59 -3.91
C LYS A 210 -4.10 -26.16 -2.97
N GLY A 211 -4.49 -26.47 -1.72
CA GLY A 211 -3.62 -27.11 -0.74
C GLY A 211 -3.04 -26.17 0.31
N PRO A 212 -2.00 -26.61 1.04
CA PRO A 212 -1.42 -25.85 2.13
C PRO A 212 -0.59 -24.67 1.62
N PHE A 213 -0.65 -23.56 2.33
CA PHE A 213 0.23 -22.41 2.14
C PHE A 213 0.69 -21.87 3.48
N GLY A 214 1.76 -21.12 3.48
CA GLY A 214 2.25 -20.48 4.70
C GLY A 214 3.46 -19.61 4.46
N GLY A 215 3.79 -18.80 5.47
CA GLY A 215 4.92 -17.91 5.33
C GLY A 215 5.26 -17.19 6.62
N VAL A 216 6.37 -16.47 6.57
CA VAL A 216 6.87 -15.64 7.65
C VAL A 216 7.08 -14.22 7.17
N ARG A 217 6.82 -13.26 8.05
CA ARG A 217 7.09 -11.84 7.83
C ARG A 217 7.89 -11.29 8.99
N TYR A 218 9.06 -10.79 8.70
CA TYR A 218 9.93 -10.13 9.66
C TYR A 218 9.89 -8.62 9.50
N THR A 219 9.69 -7.92 10.61
CA THR A 219 9.69 -6.46 10.69
C THR A 219 10.81 -6.03 11.63
N PRO A 220 11.87 -5.35 11.13
CA PRO A 220 12.97 -4.89 11.95
C PRO A 220 12.56 -3.73 12.86
N SER A 221 13.19 -3.63 14.04
CA SER A 221 12.89 -2.58 15.02
C SER A 221 13.33 -1.19 14.57
N PHE A 222 14.37 -1.10 13.75
CA PHE A 222 14.93 0.17 13.26
C PHE A 222 14.10 0.80 12.12
N CYS A 223 13.26 0.00 11.43
CA CYS A 223 12.38 0.49 10.35
C CYS A 223 11.11 -0.37 10.30
N ARG A 224 10.06 0.09 10.95
CA ARG A 224 8.79 -0.65 11.02
C ARG A 224 8.01 -0.63 9.71
N GLU A 225 8.33 0.28 8.83
CA GLU A 225 7.78 0.40 7.47
C GLU A 225 8.33 -0.67 6.53
N LEU A 226 9.52 -1.22 6.82
CA LEU A 226 10.16 -2.27 6.05
C LEU A 226 9.74 -3.65 6.55
N LYS A 227 9.41 -4.55 5.64
CA LYS A 227 9.04 -5.93 5.92
C LYS A 227 9.76 -6.86 4.96
N PHE A 228 10.37 -7.89 5.50
CA PHE A 228 10.93 -9.00 4.74
C PHE A 228 9.98 -10.18 4.85
N MET A 229 9.75 -10.87 3.76
CA MET A 229 8.76 -11.95 3.67
C MET A 229 9.34 -13.14 2.93
N ALA A 230 9.03 -14.33 3.43
CA ALA A 230 9.28 -15.59 2.76
C ALA A 230 8.02 -16.46 2.92
N GLU A 231 7.57 -17.08 1.83
CA GLU A 231 6.32 -17.85 1.84
C GLU A 231 6.35 -18.97 0.82
N TYR A 232 5.49 -19.97 1.04
CA TYR A 232 5.12 -21.01 0.10
C TYR A 232 3.64 -20.87 -0.27
N ASP A 233 3.33 -20.72 -1.54
CA ASP A 233 2.00 -20.37 -2.06
C ASP A 233 1.30 -21.52 -2.80
N THR A 234 1.67 -22.77 -2.53
CA THR A 234 1.26 -24.02 -3.22
C THR A 234 1.96 -24.29 -4.56
N HIS A 235 2.62 -23.30 -5.16
CA HIS A 235 3.31 -23.42 -6.45
C HIS A 235 4.82 -23.28 -6.33
N GLY A 236 5.31 -22.65 -5.28
CA GLY A 236 6.73 -22.44 -5.08
C GLY A 236 7.02 -21.48 -3.91
N TRP A 237 8.29 -21.23 -3.70
CA TRP A 237 8.77 -20.32 -2.68
C TRP A 237 8.88 -18.89 -3.23
N ASN A 238 8.28 -17.96 -2.53
CA ASN A 238 8.39 -16.52 -2.82
C ASN A 238 9.19 -15.87 -1.71
N ILE A 239 10.14 -15.00 -2.08
CA ILE A 239 10.93 -14.20 -1.14
C ILE A 239 10.87 -12.76 -1.62
N GLY A 240 10.62 -11.84 -0.70
CA GLY A 240 10.52 -10.44 -1.07
C GLY A 240 10.50 -9.49 0.11
N ALA A 241 10.28 -8.23 -0.22
CA ALA A 241 10.17 -7.15 0.74
C ALA A 241 9.05 -6.19 0.36
N ALA A 242 8.48 -5.54 1.37
CA ALA A 242 7.58 -4.42 1.19
C ALA A 242 8.04 -3.25 2.05
N MET A 243 7.88 -2.05 1.51
CA MET A 243 8.22 -0.82 2.21
C MET A 243 7.10 0.20 2.04
N ARG A 244 6.71 0.86 3.12
CA ARG A 244 5.80 2.00 3.09
C ARG A 244 6.62 3.29 3.02
N PHE A 245 6.32 4.09 2.01
CA PHE A 245 6.81 5.44 1.87
C PHE A 245 5.68 6.39 2.28
N TRP A 246 5.96 7.32 3.17
CA TRP A 246 4.94 8.16 3.79
C TRP A 246 3.81 7.31 4.42
N LYS A 247 2.70 7.90 4.77
CA LYS A 247 1.58 7.19 5.39
C LYS A 247 0.77 6.34 4.42
N HIS A 248 0.80 6.70 3.15
CA HIS A 248 -0.19 6.27 2.16
C HIS A 248 0.36 5.38 1.06
N LEU A 249 1.63 5.53 0.68
CA LEU A 249 2.21 4.82 -0.44
C LEU A 249 3.05 3.63 0.01
N SER A 250 2.81 2.45 -0.55
CA SER A 250 3.62 1.26 -0.29
C SER A 250 4.03 0.59 -1.58
N VAL A 251 5.22 0.01 -1.58
CA VAL A 251 5.78 -0.76 -2.68
C VAL A 251 6.16 -2.13 -2.16
N ASN A 252 5.89 -3.16 -2.93
CA ASN A 252 6.41 -4.51 -2.69
C ASN A 252 7.17 -5.01 -3.91
N VAL A 253 8.17 -5.83 -3.68
CA VAL A 253 8.93 -6.53 -4.71
C VAL A 253 9.23 -7.93 -4.20
N PHE A 254 9.06 -8.93 -5.05
CA PHE A 254 9.38 -10.31 -4.70
C PHE A 254 9.84 -11.11 -5.92
N THR A 255 10.44 -12.24 -5.64
CA THR A 255 10.85 -13.24 -6.61
C THR A 255 10.28 -14.60 -6.24
N ARG A 256 9.89 -15.39 -7.24
CA ARG A 256 9.60 -16.81 -7.10
C ARG A 256 10.83 -17.61 -7.49
N GLU A 257 11.42 -18.34 -6.53
CA GLU A 257 12.56 -19.24 -6.75
C GLU A 257 13.71 -18.58 -7.53
N PHE A 258 13.85 -17.25 -7.43
CA PHE A 258 14.82 -16.43 -8.17
C PHE A 258 14.67 -16.50 -9.71
N THR A 259 13.54 -16.97 -10.23
CA THR A 259 13.29 -17.11 -11.68
C THR A 259 12.63 -15.89 -12.31
N CYS A 260 11.93 -15.09 -11.52
CA CYS A 260 11.22 -13.90 -12.00
C CYS A 260 11.15 -12.82 -10.93
N VAL A 261 10.78 -11.61 -11.32
CA VAL A 261 10.56 -10.48 -10.40
C VAL A 261 9.15 -9.95 -10.59
N SER A 262 8.41 -9.87 -9.50
CA SER A 262 7.10 -9.22 -9.40
C SER A 262 7.20 -7.96 -8.56
N ALA A 263 6.40 -6.95 -8.89
CA ALA A 263 6.35 -5.70 -8.14
C ALA A 263 4.92 -5.18 -8.03
N GLY A 264 4.63 -4.51 -6.93
CA GLY A 264 3.33 -3.89 -6.68
C GLY A 264 3.46 -2.51 -6.05
N LEU A 265 2.49 -1.68 -6.36
CA LEU A 265 2.32 -0.35 -5.81
C LEU A 265 0.90 -0.23 -5.26
N ARG A 266 0.74 0.38 -4.09
CA ARG A 266 -0.57 0.66 -3.50
C ARG A 266 -0.60 2.01 -2.80
N TYR A 267 -1.77 2.60 -2.82
CA TYR A 267 -2.11 3.81 -2.08
C TYR A 267 -3.26 3.53 -1.12
N GLU A 268 -3.11 3.95 0.14
CA GLU A 268 -4.04 3.72 1.25
C GLU A 268 -4.60 5.06 1.73
N CYS A 269 -5.93 5.16 1.87
CA CYS A 269 -6.65 6.32 2.41
C CYS A 269 -7.37 5.98 3.73
#